data_e8b9fb8e5bba71d0a96620df77e89802
#
_entry.id   e8b9fb8e5bba71d0a96620df77e89802
#
_cell.length_a   1.000
_cell.length_b   1.000
_cell.length_c   1.000
_cell.angle_alpha   90.00
_cell.angle_beta   90.00
_cell.angle_gamma   90.00
#
_symmetry.space_group_name_H-M   'P 1'
#
loop_
_entity.id
_entity.type
_entity.pdbx_description
1 polymer ?
#
loop_
_entity_poly.entity_id
_entity_poly.type
_entity_poly.pdbx_seq_one_letter_code
_entity_poly.pdbx_strand_id
1 'polypeptide(L)'
;MEDHVEKFRQADALAQNILRLTRNTLLVNLRFLDLALSQFQLTSYPGTLATDGQHLFYDTYYVLSMYKRERGRNVRDYLHIVLHCVFRHLFTSANIDRRCWDLACDIAVESAIEDLHLESAACNRAYAQEETLKELRSQVRLLTAEKLYRYFLDRQLSDDQMARLRDPFLADDHRAWYLPVKSGQGAGGGSQSNGRTPETGTPGKQKSGRGGQGSRARTPKSGTERRDRDLEQTWREISERLQVDLETISRRHGTDAGNLVQELKAVNRETYDYADFLRRYMSLGEVTQVNQDEFDYIYYTYGLSLYGNMPLVEPLEYK
;
A
#
# COMPACT_ATOMS: atom_id res chain seq x y z
N MET A 1 2.65 26.76 -33.37
CA MET A 1 3.05 26.19 -32.07
C MET A 1 2.17 26.72 -30.93
N GLU A 2 1.92 28.04 -30.86
CA GLU A 2 1.03 28.65 -29.85
C GLU A 2 -0.42 28.13 -29.87
N ASP A 3 -1.02 27.93 -31.04
CA ASP A 3 -2.39 27.41 -31.18
C ASP A 3 -2.53 25.96 -30.62
N HIS A 4 -1.49 25.13 -30.75
CA HIS A 4 -1.49 23.77 -30.18
C HIS A 4 -1.41 23.76 -28.64
N VAL A 5 -0.61 24.65 -28.08
CA VAL A 5 -0.45 24.79 -26.62
C VAL A 5 -1.75 25.30 -26.01
N GLU A 6 -2.41 26.29 -26.64
CA GLU A 6 -3.66 26.83 -26.15
C GLU A 6 -4.81 25.79 -26.23
N LYS A 7 -4.90 25.02 -27.33
CA LYS A 7 -5.86 23.92 -27.45
C LYS A 7 -5.65 22.83 -26.39
N PHE A 8 -4.40 22.46 -26.11
CA PHE A 8 -4.10 21.51 -25.05
C PHE A 8 -4.52 22.06 -23.69
N ARG A 9 -4.22 23.31 -23.39
CA ARG A 9 -4.58 23.98 -22.14
C ARG A 9 -6.10 24.00 -21.91
N GLN A 10 -6.88 24.29 -22.96
CA GLN A 10 -8.36 24.25 -22.91
C GLN A 10 -8.87 22.82 -22.69
N ALA A 11 -8.28 21.84 -23.38
CA ALA A 11 -8.63 20.43 -23.19
C ALA A 11 -8.30 19.96 -21.77
N ASP A 12 -7.16 20.36 -21.22
CA ASP A 12 -6.73 20.00 -19.88
C ASP A 12 -7.65 20.63 -18.81
N ALA A 13 -8.01 21.89 -18.96
CA ALA A 13 -8.98 22.56 -18.08
C ALA A 13 -10.34 21.83 -18.08
N LEU A 14 -10.80 21.32 -19.23
CA LEU A 14 -12.02 20.55 -19.34
C LEU A 14 -11.90 19.18 -18.65
N ALA A 15 -10.76 18.49 -18.83
CA ALA A 15 -10.50 17.21 -18.16
C ALA A 15 -10.48 17.38 -16.63
N GLN A 16 -9.84 18.43 -16.12
CA GLN A 16 -9.87 18.76 -14.69
C GLN A 16 -11.29 19.01 -14.18
N ASN A 17 -12.12 19.71 -14.94
CA ASN A 17 -13.50 19.92 -14.55
C ASN A 17 -14.30 18.61 -14.51
N ILE A 18 -14.06 17.69 -15.45
CA ILE A 18 -14.67 16.36 -15.44
C ILE A 18 -14.24 15.59 -14.17
N LEU A 19 -12.96 15.58 -13.84
CA LEU A 19 -12.47 14.90 -12.63
C LEU A 19 -13.03 15.52 -11.34
N ARG A 20 -13.20 16.86 -11.30
CA ARG A 20 -13.88 17.51 -10.16
C ARG A 20 -15.35 17.12 -10.05
N LEU A 21 -16.07 17.05 -11.17
CA LEU A 21 -17.45 16.57 -11.20
C LEU A 21 -17.52 15.10 -10.74
N THR A 22 -16.61 14.26 -11.22
CA THR A 22 -16.47 12.87 -10.81
C THR A 22 -16.29 12.74 -9.31
N ARG A 23 -15.36 13.51 -8.73
CA ARG A 23 -15.16 13.56 -7.29
C ARG A 23 -16.40 14.00 -6.53
N ASN A 24 -17.10 15.04 -7.01
CA ASN A 24 -18.32 15.51 -6.38
C ASN A 24 -19.43 14.46 -6.45
N THR A 25 -19.54 13.72 -7.56
CA THR A 25 -20.49 12.60 -7.68
C THR A 25 -20.21 11.53 -6.64
N LEU A 26 -18.92 11.16 -6.44
CA LEU A 26 -18.53 10.22 -5.41
C LEU A 26 -18.81 10.75 -4.00
N LEU A 27 -18.54 12.03 -3.71
CA LEU A 27 -18.85 12.65 -2.42
C LEU A 27 -20.35 12.64 -2.08
N VAL A 28 -21.21 12.83 -3.06
CA VAL A 28 -22.66 12.78 -2.85
C VAL A 28 -23.14 11.37 -2.52
N ASN A 29 -22.61 10.37 -3.24
CA ASN A 29 -23.06 8.98 -3.10
C ASN A 29 -22.35 8.23 -1.98
N LEU A 30 -21.07 8.53 -1.72
CA LEU A 30 -20.18 7.81 -0.80
C LEU A 30 -19.54 8.80 0.19
N ARG A 31 -20.36 9.43 1.06
CA ARG A 31 -19.91 10.45 2.01
C ARG A 31 -18.81 9.99 2.94
N PHE A 32 -18.76 8.71 3.25
CA PHE A 32 -17.72 8.13 4.09
C PHE A 32 -16.32 8.18 3.45
N LEU A 33 -16.21 8.44 2.13
CA LEU A 33 -14.95 8.62 1.42
C LEU A 33 -14.45 10.07 1.38
N ASP A 34 -15.06 11.02 2.08
CA ASP A 34 -14.76 12.45 2.00
C ASP A 34 -13.29 12.77 2.21
N LEU A 35 -12.68 12.19 3.25
CA LEU A 35 -11.27 12.36 3.56
C LEU A 35 -10.36 11.78 2.47
N ALA A 36 -10.67 10.59 1.99
CA ALA A 36 -9.89 9.94 0.93
C ALA A 36 -9.95 10.73 -0.38
N LEU A 37 -11.15 11.18 -0.77
CA LEU A 37 -11.37 11.97 -1.99
C LEU A 37 -10.70 13.35 -1.95
N SER A 38 -10.42 13.89 -0.76
CA SER A 38 -9.78 15.20 -0.58
C SER A 38 -8.26 15.16 -0.65
N GLN A 39 -7.63 13.97 -0.60
CA GLN A 39 -6.16 13.85 -0.55
C GLN A 39 -5.47 14.19 -1.87
N PHE A 40 -6.13 13.94 -3.01
CA PHE A 40 -5.45 13.97 -4.29
C PHE A 40 -5.26 15.36 -4.87
N GLN A 41 -4.04 15.61 -5.35
CA GLN A 41 -3.71 16.71 -6.26
C GLN A 41 -3.76 16.20 -7.70
N LEU A 42 -4.58 16.84 -8.54
CA LEU A 42 -4.70 16.47 -9.94
C LEU A 42 -3.45 16.90 -10.71
N THR A 43 -2.80 15.98 -11.39
CA THR A 43 -1.58 16.22 -12.17
C THR A 43 -1.70 15.59 -13.55
N SER A 44 -1.62 16.44 -14.60
CA SER A 44 -1.64 15.96 -15.97
C SER A 44 -0.35 15.19 -16.30
N TYR A 45 -0.51 13.96 -16.76
CA TYR A 45 0.59 13.07 -17.15
C TYR A 45 0.13 12.16 -18.29
N PRO A 46 0.94 11.97 -19.35
CA PRO A 46 0.53 11.12 -20.48
C PRO A 46 0.40 9.65 -20.09
N GLY A 47 -0.66 8.99 -20.56
CA GLY A 47 -0.91 7.56 -20.34
C GLY A 47 -2.35 7.26 -19.96
N THR A 48 -2.55 6.63 -18.82
CA THR A 48 -3.86 6.37 -18.23
C THR A 48 -3.96 7.10 -16.87
N LEU A 49 -4.86 6.65 -16.02
CA LEU A 49 -4.87 7.10 -14.63
C LEU A 49 -3.78 6.38 -13.83
N ALA A 50 -3.20 7.06 -12.84
CA ALA A 50 -2.24 6.49 -11.90
C ALA A 50 -2.23 7.29 -10.59
N THR A 51 -1.63 6.74 -9.54
CA THR A 51 -1.43 7.46 -8.28
C THR A 51 -0.13 7.06 -7.60
N ASP A 52 0.45 8.00 -6.86
CA ASP A 52 1.53 7.78 -5.90
C ASP A 52 1.03 7.92 -4.44
N GLY A 53 -0.29 8.02 -4.25
CA GLY A 53 -0.95 8.25 -2.96
C GLY A 53 -1.14 9.73 -2.61
N GLN A 54 -0.45 10.65 -3.26
CA GLN A 54 -0.60 12.11 -3.09
C GLN A 54 -1.21 12.76 -4.33
N HIS A 55 -0.80 12.31 -5.52
CA HIS A 55 -1.26 12.82 -6.80
C HIS A 55 -2.17 11.82 -7.48
N LEU A 56 -3.21 12.32 -8.14
CA LEU A 56 -3.93 11.59 -9.15
C LEU A 56 -3.40 12.06 -10.50
N PHE A 57 -2.58 11.22 -11.13
CA PHE A 57 -2.07 11.42 -12.48
C PHE A 57 -3.15 11.06 -13.49
N TYR A 58 -3.35 11.90 -14.50
CA TYR A 58 -4.36 11.66 -15.53
C TYR A 58 -3.85 12.10 -16.91
N ASP A 59 -4.23 11.35 -17.93
CA ASP A 59 -4.09 11.80 -19.31
C ASP A 59 -5.33 12.58 -19.72
N THR A 60 -5.10 13.79 -20.22
CA THR A 60 -6.15 14.73 -20.64
C THR A 60 -7.10 14.11 -21.67
N TYR A 61 -6.55 13.47 -22.69
CA TYR A 61 -7.35 12.90 -23.77
C TYR A 61 -8.04 11.59 -23.37
N TYR A 62 -7.42 10.82 -22.50
CA TYR A 62 -8.06 9.64 -21.90
C TYR A 62 -9.34 10.04 -21.15
N VAL A 63 -9.25 11.01 -20.23
CA VAL A 63 -10.39 11.48 -19.43
C VAL A 63 -11.51 11.98 -20.33
N LEU A 64 -11.19 12.82 -21.32
CA LEU A 64 -12.16 13.36 -22.26
C LEU A 64 -12.83 12.29 -23.11
N SER A 65 -12.06 11.32 -23.61
CA SER A 65 -12.57 10.24 -24.44
C SER A 65 -13.49 9.29 -23.66
N MET A 66 -13.11 8.96 -22.41
CA MET A 66 -13.93 8.13 -21.54
C MET A 66 -15.25 8.84 -21.16
N TYR A 67 -15.18 10.12 -20.81
CA TYR A 67 -16.39 10.92 -20.51
C TYR A 67 -17.38 10.98 -21.68
N LYS A 68 -16.86 11.12 -22.90
CA LYS A 68 -17.67 11.14 -24.12
C LYS A 68 -18.32 9.79 -24.40
N ARG A 69 -17.59 8.72 -24.17
CA ARG A 69 -18.05 7.34 -24.44
C ARG A 69 -19.01 6.85 -23.38
N GLU A 70 -18.63 7.03 -22.11
CA GLU A 70 -19.28 6.38 -20.98
C GLU A 70 -18.97 7.14 -19.69
N ARG A 71 -19.88 8.00 -19.25
CA ARG A 71 -19.67 8.89 -18.10
C ARG A 71 -19.36 8.13 -16.80
N GLY A 72 -19.99 6.99 -16.58
CA GLY A 72 -19.78 6.14 -15.41
C GLY A 72 -18.35 5.59 -15.33
N ARG A 73 -17.65 5.50 -16.47
CA ARG A 73 -16.27 5.03 -16.52
C ARG A 73 -15.32 5.91 -15.70
N ASN A 74 -15.37 7.23 -15.86
CA ASN A 74 -14.52 8.13 -15.07
C ASN A 74 -14.85 8.06 -13.57
N VAL A 75 -16.10 7.85 -13.20
CA VAL A 75 -16.50 7.69 -11.79
C VAL A 75 -15.92 6.39 -11.22
N ARG A 76 -16.02 5.29 -11.98
CA ARG A 76 -15.47 4.00 -11.58
C ARG A 76 -13.95 4.04 -11.49
N ASP A 77 -13.27 4.59 -12.48
CA ASP A 77 -11.81 4.67 -12.53
C ASP A 77 -11.25 5.57 -11.40
N TYR A 78 -11.94 6.68 -11.07
CA TYR A 78 -11.56 7.52 -9.94
C TYR A 78 -11.73 6.77 -8.61
N LEU A 79 -12.86 6.10 -8.41
CA LEU A 79 -13.14 5.30 -7.22
C LEU A 79 -12.14 4.15 -7.08
N HIS A 80 -11.77 3.51 -8.18
CA HIS A 80 -10.75 2.46 -8.24
C HIS A 80 -9.42 2.93 -7.64
N ILE A 81 -8.92 4.08 -8.08
CA ILE A 81 -7.68 4.68 -7.54
C ILE A 81 -7.80 5.04 -6.06
N VAL A 82 -8.94 5.62 -5.66
CA VAL A 82 -9.19 5.94 -4.24
C VAL A 82 -9.12 4.70 -3.37
N LEU A 83 -9.74 3.60 -3.81
CA LEU A 83 -9.76 2.35 -3.05
C LEU A 83 -8.37 1.68 -2.99
N HIS A 84 -7.53 1.79 -4.03
CA HIS A 84 -6.14 1.33 -3.92
C HIS A 84 -5.40 2.03 -2.78
N CYS A 85 -5.58 3.32 -2.61
CA CYS A 85 -4.96 4.08 -1.51
C CYS A 85 -5.58 3.73 -0.15
N VAL A 86 -6.90 3.62 -0.08
CA VAL A 86 -7.64 3.23 1.14
C VAL A 86 -7.24 1.83 1.62
N PHE A 87 -7.09 0.88 0.71
CA PHE A 87 -6.61 -0.48 1.00
C PHE A 87 -5.08 -0.56 1.12
N ARG A 88 -4.39 0.56 0.97
CA ARG A 88 -2.93 0.69 1.11
C ARG A 88 -2.13 -0.23 0.19
N HIS A 89 -2.66 -0.58 -0.98
CA HIS A 89 -2.05 -1.50 -1.94
C HIS A 89 -0.68 -1.02 -2.43
N LEU A 90 -0.47 0.30 -2.51
CA LEU A 90 0.79 0.92 -2.93
C LEU A 90 1.90 0.87 -1.86
N PHE A 91 1.57 0.58 -0.58
CA PHE A 91 2.53 0.56 0.52
C PHE A 91 2.96 -0.85 0.90
N THR A 92 3.23 -1.69 -0.07
CA THR A 92 3.61 -3.08 0.19
C THR A 92 5.13 -3.26 0.29
N SER A 93 5.55 -4.44 0.80
CA SER A 93 6.96 -4.77 0.92
C SER A 93 7.61 -5.02 -0.45
N ALA A 94 8.93 -4.77 -0.55
CA ALA A 94 9.70 -4.94 -1.79
C ALA A 94 9.77 -6.40 -2.32
N ASN A 95 9.44 -7.40 -1.48
CA ASN A 95 9.62 -8.83 -1.77
C ASN A 95 8.32 -9.52 -2.21
N ILE A 96 7.58 -8.91 -3.16
CA ILE A 96 6.36 -9.47 -3.72
C ILE A 96 6.51 -9.75 -5.22
N ASP A 97 5.78 -10.74 -5.73
CA ASP A 97 5.56 -10.86 -7.18
C ASP A 97 4.58 -9.78 -7.61
N ARG A 98 5.11 -8.71 -8.25
CA ARG A 98 4.32 -7.54 -8.65
C ARG A 98 3.19 -7.90 -9.60
N ARG A 99 3.39 -8.85 -10.52
CA ARG A 99 2.35 -9.23 -11.48
C ARG A 99 1.14 -9.84 -10.79
N CYS A 100 1.39 -10.75 -9.85
CA CYS A 100 0.33 -11.36 -9.05
C CYS A 100 -0.31 -10.35 -8.11
N TRP A 101 0.49 -9.44 -7.51
CA TRP A 101 0.00 -8.43 -6.60
C TRP A 101 -0.88 -7.40 -7.28
N ASP A 102 -0.41 -6.80 -8.38
CA ASP A 102 -1.16 -5.81 -9.15
C ASP A 102 -2.52 -6.36 -9.57
N LEU A 103 -2.55 -7.57 -10.14
CA LEU A 103 -3.80 -8.22 -10.53
C LEU A 103 -4.72 -8.51 -9.32
N ALA A 104 -4.16 -8.98 -8.22
CA ALA A 104 -4.92 -9.24 -7.01
C ALA A 104 -5.56 -7.96 -6.44
N CYS A 105 -4.82 -6.85 -6.45
CA CYS A 105 -5.30 -5.54 -6.03
C CYS A 105 -6.42 -5.01 -6.93
N ASP A 106 -6.25 -5.09 -8.26
CA ASP A 106 -7.26 -4.67 -9.24
C ASP A 106 -8.58 -5.43 -9.04
N ILE A 107 -8.50 -6.76 -8.91
CA ILE A 107 -9.68 -7.60 -8.71
C ILE A 107 -10.36 -7.32 -7.37
N ALA A 108 -9.58 -7.14 -6.29
CA ALA A 108 -10.13 -6.84 -4.97
C ALA A 108 -10.88 -5.50 -4.97
N VAL A 109 -10.29 -4.46 -5.58
CA VAL A 109 -10.91 -3.14 -5.72
C VAL A 109 -12.17 -3.21 -6.56
N GLU A 110 -12.13 -3.85 -7.73
CA GLU A 110 -13.30 -3.95 -8.61
C GLU A 110 -14.42 -4.78 -7.97
N SER A 111 -14.09 -5.82 -7.20
CA SER A 111 -15.07 -6.56 -6.41
C SER A 111 -15.72 -5.72 -5.32
N ALA A 112 -14.94 -4.85 -4.66
CA ALA A 112 -15.48 -3.91 -3.67
C ALA A 112 -16.38 -2.85 -4.31
N ILE A 113 -16.03 -2.34 -5.50
CA ILE A 113 -16.86 -1.39 -6.27
C ILE A 113 -18.19 -2.04 -6.70
N GLU A 114 -18.16 -3.30 -7.12
CA GLU A 114 -19.37 -4.04 -7.48
C GLU A 114 -20.33 -4.15 -6.30
N ASP A 115 -19.83 -4.49 -5.12
CA ASP A 115 -20.64 -4.62 -3.90
C ASP A 115 -21.25 -3.28 -3.43
N LEU A 116 -20.70 -2.15 -3.84
CA LEU A 116 -21.29 -0.83 -3.56
C LEU A 116 -22.54 -0.52 -4.38
N HIS A 117 -22.80 -1.27 -5.45
CA HIS A 117 -23.97 -1.09 -6.34
C HIS A 117 -24.20 0.36 -6.78
N LEU A 118 -23.13 1.09 -7.10
CA LEU A 118 -23.17 2.50 -7.42
C LEU A 118 -23.58 2.73 -8.88
N GLU A 119 -24.81 3.17 -9.12
CA GLU A 119 -25.34 3.43 -10.49
C GLU A 119 -24.48 4.44 -11.27
N SER A 120 -23.94 5.46 -10.59
CA SER A 120 -23.07 6.46 -11.23
C SER A 120 -21.72 5.92 -11.70
N ALA A 121 -21.29 4.74 -11.22
CA ALA A 121 -20.09 4.04 -11.63
C ALA A 121 -20.38 2.86 -12.59
N ALA A 122 -21.63 2.70 -13.03
CA ALA A 122 -22.00 1.67 -14.00
C ALA A 122 -21.31 1.90 -15.34
N CYS A 123 -20.65 0.87 -15.88
CA CYS A 123 -19.94 0.90 -17.14
C CYS A 123 -19.78 -0.50 -17.76
N ASN A 124 -19.47 -0.53 -19.06
CA ASN A 124 -19.32 -1.79 -19.80
C ASN A 124 -18.21 -2.70 -19.23
N ARG A 125 -17.18 -2.12 -18.61
CA ARG A 125 -16.13 -2.91 -17.94
C ARG A 125 -16.70 -3.78 -16.81
N ALA A 126 -17.68 -3.28 -16.06
CA ALA A 126 -18.32 -4.05 -14.99
C ALA A 126 -18.94 -5.36 -15.51
N TYR A 127 -19.62 -5.31 -16.65
CA TYR A 127 -20.20 -6.51 -17.27
C TYR A 127 -19.12 -7.52 -17.71
N ALA A 128 -17.98 -7.02 -18.24
CA ALA A 128 -16.87 -7.90 -18.64
C ALA A 128 -16.19 -8.59 -17.43
N GLN A 129 -16.29 -8.01 -16.25
CA GLN A 129 -15.71 -8.52 -15.00
C GLN A 129 -16.62 -9.51 -14.28
N GLU A 130 -17.93 -9.41 -14.47
CA GLU A 130 -18.97 -10.13 -13.68
C GLU A 130 -18.74 -11.65 -13.63
N GLU A 131 -18.51 -12.28 -14.78
CA GLU A 131 -18.30 -13.73 -14.86
C GLU A 131 -17.02 -14.14 -14.14
N THR A 132 -15.93 -13.40 -14.34
CA THR A 132 -14.64 -13.67 -13.68
C THR A 132 -14.73 -13.49 -12.17
N LEU A 133 -15.40 -12.43 -11.69
CA LEU A 133 -15.61 -12.21 -10.26
C LEU A 133 -16.47 -13.33 -9.64
N LYS A 134 -17.49 -13.79 -10.34
CA LYS A 134 -18.33 -14.90 -9.89
C LYS A 134 -17.53 -16.21 -9.80
N GLU A 135 -16.70 -16.50 -10.80
CA GLU A 135 -15.81 -17.66 -10.77
C GLU A 135 -14.82 -17.58 -9.61
N LEU A 136 -14.14 -16.44 -9.44
CA LEU A 136 -13.19 -16.24 -8.36
C LEU A 136 -13.85 -16.35 -6.97
N ARG A 137 -15.06 -15.82 -6.78
CA ARG A 137 -15.84 -15.97 -5.52
C ARG A 137 -16.17 -17.41 -5.19
N SER A 138 -16.30 -18.27 -6.20
CA SER A 138 -16.49 -19.72 -5.98
C SER A 138 -15.23 -20.43 -5.47
N GLN A 139 -14.05 -19.91 -5.82
CA GLN A 139 -12.75 -20.45 -5.44
C GLN A 139 -12.19 -19.79 -4.17
N VAL A 140 -12.36 -18.49 -4.06
CA VAL A 140 -11.88 -17.66 -2.95
C VAL A 140 -13.09 -16.95 -2.35
N ARG A 141 -13.58 -17.44 -1.22
CA ARG A 141 -14.83 -16.95 -0.59
C ARG A 141 -14.89 -15.44 -0.40
N LEU A 142 -13.75 -14.79 -0.16
CA LEU A 142 -13.61 -13.34 0.00
C LEU A 142 -12.47 -12.88 -0.91
N LEU A 143 -12.76 -11.97 -1.83
CA LEU A 143 -11.81 -11.47 -2.82
C LEU A 143 -10.97 -10.31 -2.25
N THR A 144 -10.21 -10.57 -1.17
CA THR A 144 -9.23 -9.60 -0.67
C THR A 144 -7.91 -9.73 -1.42
N ALA A 145 -7.18 -8.61 -1.56
CA ALA A 145 -5.91 -8.57 -2.31
C ALA A 145 -4.92 -9.64 -1.82
N GLU A 146 -4.79 -9.81 -0.50
CA GLU A 146 -3.89 -10.82 0.10
C GLU A 146 -4.29 -12.26 -0.23
N LYS A 147 -5.59 -12.57 -0.22
CA LYS A 147 -6.09 -13.93 -0.52
C LYS A 147 -5.96 -14.25 -1.99
N LEU A 148 -6.29 -13.29 -2.85
CA LEU A 148 -6.12 -13.41 -4.29
C LEU A 148 -4.65 -13.57 -4.66
N TYR A 149 -3.76 -12.78 -4.04
CA TYR A 149 -2.33 -12.89 -4.25
C TYR A 149 -1.81 -14.29 -3.93
N ARG A 150 -2.18 -14.85 -2.76
CA ARG A 150 -1.82 -16.23 -2.40
C ARG A 150 -2.39 -17.23 -3.38
N TYR A 151 -3.65 -17.09 -3.76
CA TYR A 151 -4.31 -17.96 -4.72
C TYR A 151 -3.60 -17.98 -6.08
N PHE A 152 -3.13 -16.82 -6.58
CA PHE A 152 -2.38 -16.75 -7.84
C PHE A 152 -0.98 -17.34 -7.73
N LEU A 153 -0.30 -17.15 -6.59
CA LEU A 153 1.01 -17.77 -6.35
C LEU A 153 0.89 -19.30 -6.28
N ASP A 154 -0.10 -19.83 -5.58
CA ASP A 154 -0.32 -21.28 -5.44
C ASP A 154 -0.65 -21.94 -6.77
N ARG A 155 -1.38 -21.25 -7.64
CA ARG A 155 -1.77 -21.77 -8.95
C ARG A 155 -0.70 -21.66 -10.02
N GLN A 156 0.34 -20.84 -9.84
CA GLN A 156 1.41 -20.63 -10.81
C GLN A 156 0.88 -20.37 -12.23
N LEU A 157 -0.02 -19.38 -12.36
CA LEU A 157 -0.66 -19.07 -13.63
C LEU A 157 0.39 -18.74 -14.71
N SER A 158 0.17 -19.23 -15.92
CA SER A 158 1.00 -18.87 -17.08
C SER A 158 0.80 -17.40 -17.45
N ASP A 159 1.78 -16.83 -18.17
CA ASP A 159 1.71 -15.43 -18.61
C ASP A 159 0.45 -15.15 -19.44
N ASP A 160 0.03 -16.09 -20.29
CA ASP A 160 -1.21 -15.97 -21.09
C ASP A 160 -2.47 -15.99 -20.21
N GLN A 161 -2.50 -16.82 -19.17
CA GLN A 161 -3.63 -16.87 -18.22
C GLN A 161 -3.71 -15.57 -17.40
N MET A 162 -2.56 -15.08 -16.94
CA MET A 162 -2.47 -13.79 -16.24
C MET A 162 -2.93 -12.64 -17.13
N ALA A 163 -2.51 -12.58 -18.38
CA ALA A 163 -2.90 -11.54 -19.32
C ALA A 163 -4.42 -11.54 -19.57
N ARG A 164 -5.03 -12.72 -19.77
CA ARG A 164 -6.50 -12.85 -19.97
C ARG A 164 -7.29 -12.43 -18.75
N LEU A 165 -6.82 -12.80 -17.55
CA LEU A 165 -7.46 -12.36 -16.30
C LEU A 165 -7.33 -10.86 -16.08
N ARG A 166 -6.18 -10.26 -16.45
CA ARG A 166 -5.88 -8.85 -16.26
C ARG A 166 -6.68 -7.93 -17.18
N ASP A 167 -6.90 -8.32 -18.42
CA ASP A 167 -7.48 -7.45 -19.45
C ASP A 167 -8.78 -6.74 -19.01
N PRO A 168 -9.81 -7.43 -18.45
CA PRO A 168 -11.03 -6.78 -17.99
C PRO A 168 -10.83 -5.92 -16.73
N PHE A 169 -9.75 -6.09 -15.97
CA PHE A 169 -9.50 -5.36 -14.72
C PHE A 169 -8.55 -4.17 -14.88
N LEU A 170 -7.89 -4.04 -16.01
CA LEU A 170 -6.95 -2.95 -16.25
C LEU A 170 -7.65 -1.58 -16.23
N ALA A 171 -7.46 -0.83 -15.15
CA ALA A 171 -8.07 0.48 -14.92
C ALA A 171 -7.04 1.60 -14.88
N ASP A 172 -5.88 1.35 -14.31
CA ASP A 172 -4.84 2.32 -14.02
C ASP A 172 -3.43 1.76 -14.22
N ASP A 173 -2.44 2.58 -13.92
CA ASP A 173 -1.02 2.24 -14.07
C ASP A 173 -0.34 2.22 -12.70
N HIS A 174 0.04 1.03 -12.26
CA HIS A 174 0.69 0.81 -10.96
C HIS A 174 2.20 1.12 -10.94
N ARG A 175 2.80 1.52 -12.07
CA ARG A 175 4.26 1.80 -12.11
C ARG A 175 4.67 2.86 -11.10
N ALA A 176 3.81 3.82 -10.82
CA ALA A 176 4.06 4.86 -9.83
C ALA A 176 4.28 4.32 -8.41
N TRP A 177 3.68 3.17 -8.05
CA TRP A 177 3.83 2.55 -6.73
C TRP A 177 5.25 2.05 -6.44
N TYR A 178 5.99 1.73 -7.50
CA TYR A 178 7.30 1.09 -7.43
C TYR A 178 8.46 2.04 -7.74
N LEU A 179 8.15 3.29 -8.04
CA LEU A 179 9.17 4.30 -8.30
C LEU A 179 9.51 5.01 -6.98
N PRO A 180 10.82 5.23 -6.70
CA PRO A 180 11.18 6.09 -5.58
C PRO A 180 10.63 7.50 -5.83
N VAL A 181 9.90 8.05 -4.86
CA VAL A 181 9.34 9.41 -4.95
C VAL A 181 10.50 10.40 -5.19
N LYS A 182 10.60 10.89 -6.41
CA LYS A 182 11.56 11.97 -6.73
C LYS A 182 11.03 13.26 -6.10
N SER A 183 11.72 13.73 -5.08
CA SER A 183 11.50 15.07 -4.52
C SER A 183 11.46 16.09 -5.65
N GLY A 184 10.33 16.83 -5.77
CA GLY A 184 9.98 17.68 -6.89
C GLY A 184 11.12 18.59 -7.32
N GLN A 185 11.51 18.43 -8.58
CA GLN A 185 12.12 19.48 -9.37
C GLN A 185 11.09 19.91 -10.41
N GLY A 186 10.71 21.18 -10.32
CA GLY A 186 9.81 21.82 -11.26
C GLY A 186 10.27 21.61 -12.70
N ALA A 187 9.31 21.47 -13.57
CA ALA A 187 9.51 21.41 -15.01
C ALA A 187 10.27 22.65 -15.51
N GLY A 188 11.54 22.45 -15.84
CA GLY A 188 12.38 23.39 -16.53
C GLY A 188 13.26 22.60 -17.49
N GLY A 189 12.97 22.72 -18.80
CA GLY A 189 13.61 21.98 -19.85
C GLY A 189 15.11 22.29 -20.00
N GLY A 190 15.81 21.37 -20.66
CA GLY A 190 17.16 21.63 -21.12
C GLY A 190 18.00 20.38 -21.27
N SER A 191 17.86 19.73 -22.41
CA SER A 191 18.84 18.81 -22.98
C SER A 191 20.21 19.46 -23.03
N GLN A 192 21.26 18.77 -22.55
CA GLN A 192 22.52 18.71 -23.31
C GLN A 192 23.41 17.59 -22.77
N SER A 193 23.66 16.65 -23.66
CA SER A 193 24.72 15.66 -23.61
C SER A 193 26.09 16.32 -23.72
N ASN A 194 27.05 15.96 -22.87
CA ASN A 194 28.45 15.91 -23.32
C ASN A 194 29.23 14.89 -22.49
N GLY A 195 29.71 13.89 -23.19
CA GLY A 195 30.63 12.90 -22.69
C GLY A 195 32.02 13.45 -22.44
N ARG A 196 32.67 12.86 -21.43
CA ARG A 196 34.14 12.74 -21.43
C ARG A 196 34.56 11.54 -20.58
N THR A 197 35.36 10.73 -21.18
CA THR A 197 36.03 9.52 -20.71
C THR A 197 37.12 9.81 -19.66
N PRO A 198 37.60 8.80 -18.93
CA PRO A 198 38.41 8.97 -17.72
C PRO A 198 39.92 8.93 -17.99
N GLU A 199 40.67 9.60 -17.17
CA GLU A 199 42.11 9.36 -17.09
C GLU A 199 42.54 8.87 -15.70
N THR A 200 43.46 7.92 -15.81
CA THR A 200 44.15 7.12 -14.83
C THR A 200 45.10 7.92 -13.94
N GLY A 201 45.29 7.50 -12.68
CA GLY A 201 46.40 7.95 -11.84
C GLY A 201 46.44 7.19 -10.50
N THR A 202 47.45 6.38 -10.36
CA THR A 202 47.81 5.47 -9.25
C THR A 202 48.63 6.18 -8.13
N PRO A 203 49.20 5.50 -7.10
CA PRO A 203 48.70 5.49 -5.70
C PRO A 203 49.67 6.11 -4.69
N GLY A 204 49.23 6.38 -3.47
CA GLY A 204 50.10 6.89 -2.40
C GLY A 204 49.65 6.51 -0.98
N LYS A 205 50.33 5.50 -0.43
CA LYS A 205 50.76 5.16 0.96
C LYS A 205 49.97 5.68 2.19
N GLN A 206 49.52 4.68 2.93
CA GLN A 206 49.54 4.44 4.39
C GLN A 206 49.85 5.62 5.35
N LYS A 207 48.98 5.75 6.36
CA LYS A 207 49.39 5.79 7.77
C LYS A 207 48.24 5.36 8.72
N SER A 208 48.62 4.46 9.62
CA SER A 208 47.92 3.90 10.77
C SER A 208 47.52 4.97 11.81
N GLY A 209 46.35 4.84 12.41
CA GLY A 209 45.96 5.59 13.61
C GLY A 209 44.83 4.88 14.35
N ARG A 210 45.13 4.50 15.56
CA ARG A 210 44.36 3.77 16.57
C ARG A 210 43.10 4.49 17.03
N GLY A 211 42.02 3.71 17.26
CA GLY A 211 41.20 3.77 18.48
C GLY A 211 40.23 4.94 18.58
N GLY A 212 38.95 4.63 18.45
CA GLY A 212 37.85 5.49 18.89
C GLY A 212 36.55 4.71 18.85
N GLN A 213 36.03 4.36 20.04
CA GLN A 213 34.65 3.88 20.21
C GLN A 213 33.72 4.95 19.67
N GLY A 214 33.24 4.77 18.44
CA GLY A 214 32.27 5.63 17.83
C GLY A 214 30.87 5.08 18.06
N SER A 215 30.11 5.76 18.92
CA SER A 215 28.65 5.71 18.93
C SER A 215 28.15 5.62 17.50
N ARG A 216 27.42 4.58 17.16
CA ARG A 216 26.68 4.50 15.88
C ARG A 216 25.68 5.66 15.84
N ALA A 217 26.12 6.80 15.34
CA ALA A 217 25.25 7.88 14.93
C ALA A 217 24.27 7.30 13.91
N ARG A 218 22.96 7.30 14.27
CA ARG A 218 21.88 7.03 13.31
C ARG A 218 22.03 8.06 12.19
N THR A 219 22.46 7.62 11.02
CA THR A 219 22.39 8.42 9.81
C THR A 219 20.97 8.95 9.65
N PRO A 220 20.78 10.26 9.44
CA PRO A 220 19.44 10.80 9.22
C PRO A 220 18.85 10.13 7.98
N LYS A 221 17.74 9.41 8.14
CA LYS A 221 17.00 8.81 7.03
C LYS A 221 16.66 9.90 6.02
N SER A 222 16.80 9.62 4.72
CA SER A 222 16.59 10.61 3.68
C SER A 222 15.21 11.27 3.79
N GLY A 223 15.06 12.52 3.37
CA GLY A 223 13.78 13.25 3.45
C GLY A 223 12.65 12.54 2.70
N THR A 224 12.97 11.70 1.72
CA THR A 224 12.08 10.86 0.93
C THR A 224 11.43 9.76 1.79
N GLU A 225 12.24 9.01 2.56
CA GLU A 225 11.73 7.95 3.45
C GLU A 225 10.83 8.45 4.58
N ARG A 226 10.96 9.73 4.96
CA ARG A 226 10.04 10.36 5.93
C ARG A 226 8.70 10.66 5.30
N ARG A 227 8.69 11.23 4.08
CA ARG A 227 7.47 11.55 3.35
C ARG A 227 6.65 10.30 3.03
N ASP A 228 7.30 9.23 2.60
CA ASP A 228 6.62 7.98 2.29
C ASP A 228 5.94 7.40 3.54
N ARG A 229 6.60 7.47 4.70
CA ARG A 229 6.00 7.03 5.97
C ARG A 229 4.88 7.94 6.45
N ASP A 230 5.02 9.25 6.29
CA ASP A 230 3.98 10.20 6.65
C ASP A 230 2.74 10.00 5.75
N LEU A 231 2.94 9.71 4.46
CA LEU A 231 1.87 9.41 3.52
C LEU A 231 1.19 8.08 3.85
N GLU A 232 1.95 7.03 4.10
CA GLU A 232 1.43 5.73 4.53
C GLU A 232 0.62 5.86 5.83
N GLN A 233 1.13 6.62 6.80
CA GLN A 233 0.42 6.88 8.05
C GLN A 233 -0.90 7.61 7.81
N THR A 234 -0.92 8.62 6.94
CA THR A 234 -2.15 9.34 6.56
C THR A 234 -3.20 8.40 5.99
N TRP A 235 -2.81 7.53 5.05
CA TRP A 235 -3.74 6.57 4.46
C TRP A 235 -4.18 5.48 5.44
N ARG A 236 -3.34 5.12 6.41
CA ARG A 236 -3.71 4.22 7.51
C ARG A 236 -4.82 4.83 8.36
N GLU A 237 -4.66 6.07 8.79
CA GLU A 237 -5.66 6.78 9.60
C GLU A 237 -6.99 6.95 8.86
N ILE A 238 -6.94 7.25 7.54
CA ILE A 238 -8.13 7.31 6.69
C ILE A 238 -8.80 5.94 6.60
N SER A 239 -8.06 4.87 6.37
CA SER A 239 -8.55 3.50 6.26
C SER A 239 -9.22 3.02 7.56
N GLU A 240 -8.59 3.26 8.71
CA GLU A 240 -9.13 2.92 10.04
C GLU A 240 -10.44 3.66 10.32
N ARG A 241 -10.48 4.97 10.06
CA ARG A 241 -11.69 5.77 10.21
C ARG A 241 -12.81 5.29 9.30
N LEU A 242 -12.50 5.01 8.06
CA LEU A 242 -13.45 4.48 7.08
C LEU A 242 -14.06 3.15 7.54
N GLN A 243 -13.27 2.26 8.10
CA GLN A 243 -13.74 1.01 8.65
C GLN A 243 -14.78 1.23 9.75
N VAL A 244 -14.51 2.12 10.69
CA VAL A 244 -15.44 2.45 11.79
C VAL A 244 -16.74 3.05 11.26
N ASP A 245 -16.64 3.97 10.30
CA ASP A 245 -17.82 4.62 9.69
C ASP A 245 -18.70 3.59 8.97
N LEU A 246 -18.11 2.71 8.16
CA LEU A 246 -18.82 1.65 7.43
C LEU A 246 -19.44 0.61 8.37
N GLU A 247 -18.74 0.18 9.41
CA GLU A 247 -19.30 -0.73 10.41
C GLU A 247 -20.50 -0.11 11.14
N THR A 248 -20.43 1.19 11.40
CA THR A 248 -21.52 1.93 12.03
C THR A 248 -22.73 2.05 11.10
N ILE A 249 -22.50 2.36 9.83
CA ILE A 249 -23.56 2.45 8.80
C ILE A 249 -24.18 1.06 8.57
N SER A 250 -23.39 0.03 8.43
CA SER A 250 -23.85 -1.35 8.22
C SER A 250 -24.75 -1.83 9.36
N ARG A 251 -24.36 -1.56 10.61
CA ARG A 251 -25.17 -1.88 11.79
C ARG A 251 -26.52 -1.14 11.82
N ARG A 252 -26.57 0.12 11.34
CA ARG A 252 -27.77 0.94 11.35
C ARG A 252 -28.75 0.60 10.22
N HIS A 253 -28.26 0.27 9.06
CA HIS A 253 -29.05 0.14 7.84
C HIS A 253 -29.18 -1.29 7.33
N GLY A 254 -28.50 -2.27 7.96
CA GLY A 254 -28.52 -3.67 7.52
C GLY A 254 -27.94 -3.89 6.11
N THR A 255 -27.25 -2.89 5.56
CA THR A 255 -26.58 -2.96 4.29
C THR A 255 -25.26 -3.71 4.48
N ASP A 256 -25.16 -4.85 3.83
CA ASP A 256 -23.92 -5.63 3.84
C ASP A 256 -22.96 -4.95 2.84
N ALA A 257 -22.01 -4.15 3.37
CA ALA A 257 -20.96 -3.54 2.55
C ALA A 257 -19.90 -4.57 2.11
N GLY A 258 -20.27 -5.84 2.11
CA GLY A 258 -19.59 -6.99 1.53
C GLY A 258 -18.07 -7.01 1.64
N ASN A 259 -17.42 -7.08 0.49
CA ASN A 259 -15.96 -7.14 0.37
C ASN A 259 -15.25 -5.89 0.89
N LEU A 260 -15.85 -4.69 0.76
CA LEU A 260 -15.22 -3.43 1.20
C LEU A 260 -14.87 -3.46 2.69
N VAL A 261 -15.82 -3.88 3.54
CA VAL A 261 -15.58 -4.00 5.00
C VAL A 261 -14.57 -5.10 5.30
N GLN A 262 -14.60 -6.20 4.55
CA GLN A 262 -13.68 -7.32 4.75
C GLN A 262 -12.25 -6.96 4.32
N GLU A 263 -12.10 -6.22 3.24
CA GLU A 263 -10.79 -5.68 2.80
C GLU A 263 -10.22 -4.74 3.85
N LEU A 264 -11.01 -3.77 4.34
CA LEU A 264 -10.60 -2.86 5.40
C LEU A 264 -10.18 -3.60 6.68
N LYS A 265 -10.93 -4.64 7.06
CA LYS A 265 -10.55 -5.49 8.22
C LYS A 265 -9.26 -6.26 7.98
N ALA A 266 -8.99 -6.70 6.76
CA ALA A 266 -7.76 -7.41 6.43
C ALA A 266 -6.55 -6.45 6.49
N VAL A 267 -6.70 -5.26 5.90
CA VAL A 267 -5.65 -4.24 5.82
C VAL A 267 -5.36 -3.60 7.18
N ASN A 268 -6.40 -3.32 7.99
CA ASN A 268 -6.28 -2.67 9.29
C ASN A 268 -6.08 -3.68 10.44
N ARG A 269 -6.00 -4.99 10.13
CA ARG A 269 -5.63 -5.97 11.13
C ARG A 269 -4.28 -5.55 11.70
N GLU A 270 -4.23 -5.31 13.02
CA GLU A 270 -2.97 -5.12 13.72
C GLU A 270 -2.08 -6.34 13.46
N THR A 271 -1.16 -6.19 12.54
CA THR A 271 0.00 -7.07 12.47
C THR A 271 0.85 -6.67 13.66
N TYR A 272 0.66 -7.37 14.79
CA TYR A 272 1.64 -7.30 15.85
C TYR A 272 2.97 -7.68 15.21
N ASP A 273 3.82 -6.70 15.00
CA ASP A 273 5.20 -6.95 14.64
C ASP A 273 5.86 -7.60 15.87
N TYR A 274 5.82 -8.94 15.86
CA TYR A 274 6.42 -9.73 16.93
C TYR A 274 7.91 -9.38 17.11
N ALA A 275 8.54 -8.88 16.05
CA ALA A 275 9.90 -8.38 16.09
C ALA A 275 10.02 -7.05 16.85
N ASP A 276 9.06 -6.13 16.73
CA ASP A 276 9.03 -4.90 17.51
C ASP A 276 8.62 -5.14 18.98
N PHE A 277 7.70 -6.09 19.20
CA PHE A 277 7.38 -6.56 20.53
C PHE A 277 8.62 -7.18 21.19
N LEU A 278 9.30 -8.11 20.55
CA LEU A 278 10.54 -8.70 21.04
C LEU A 278 11.65 -7.66 21.24
N ARG A 279 11.81 -6.68 20.34
CA ARG A 279 12.80 -5.60 20.53
C ARG A 279 12.51 -4.74 21.76
N ARG A 280 11.25 -4.44 22.06
CA ARG A 280 10.87 -3.70 23.27
C ARG A 280 11.15 -4.50 24.54
N TYR A 281 10.96 -5.81 24.50
CA TYR A 281 11.28 -6.70 25.61
C TYR A 281 12.77 -7.02 25.70
N MET A 282 13.47 -7.18 24.59
CA MET A 282 14.93 -7.40 24.57
C MET A 282 15.75 -6.15 24.86
N SER A 283 15.18 -4.94 24.85
CA SER A 283 15.86 -3.69 25.24
C SER A 283 15.85 -3.44 26.74
N LEU A 284 15.00 -4.12 27.48
CA LEU A 284 15.12 -4.30 28.93
C LEU A 284 16.03 -5.50 29.14
N GLY A 285 17.34 -5.30 28.95
CA GLY A 285 18.34 -6.33 29.23
C GLY A 285 18.30 -6.66 30.72
N GLU A 286 17.57 -7.70 31.08
CA GLU A 286 17.82 -8.40 32.32
C GLU A 286 19.19 -9.03 32.19
N VAL A 287 20.19 -8.41 32.80
CA VAL A 287 21.48 -9.04 33.01
C VAL A 287 21.29 -9.98 34.18
N THR A 288 20.87 -11.21 33.91
CA THR A 288 20.79 -12.26 34.91
C THR A 288 22.19 -12.54 35.40
N GLN A 289 22.54 -12.16 36.62
CA GLN A 289 23.77 -12.57 37.26
C GLN A 289 23.51 -13.90 37.95
N VAL A 290 24.15 -14.93 37.47
CA VAL A 290 24.10 -16.26 38.09
C VAL A 290 25.15 -16.31 39.23
N ASN A 291 24.70 -16.50 40.45
CA ASN A 291 25.59 -16.77 41.57
C ASN A 291 25.87 -18.29 41.63
N GLN A 292 27.07 -18.66 41.37
CA GLN A 292 27.49 -20.08 41.36
C GLN A 292 27.71 -20.66 42.78
N ASP A 293 27.75 -19.79 43.79
CA ASP A 293 28.02 -20.21 45.18
C ASP A 293 26.74 -20.43 45.98
N GLU A 294 25.60 -20.02 45.45
CA GLU A 294 24.27 -20.15 46.10
C GLU A 294 23.28 -20.83 45.16
N PHE A 295 22.40 -21.63 45.72
CA PHE A 295 21.34 -22.28 44.97
C PHE A 295 19.95 -21.69 45.28
N ASP A 296 19.03 -21.79 44.32
CA ASP A 296 17.63 -21.32 44.51
C ASP A 296 16.91 -22.24 45.51
N TYR A 297 16.69 -21.70 46.70
CA TYR A 297 16.02 -22.43 47.79
C TYR A 297 14.57 -22.76 47.46
N ILE A 298 13.89 -21.96 46.63
CA ILE A 298 12.51 -22.22 46.20
C ILE A 298 12.48 -23.44 45.27
N TYR A 299 13.37 -23.51 44.33
CA TYR A 299 13.51 -24.64 43.42
C TYR A 299 13.90 -25.94 44.16
N TYR A 300 14.79 -25.80 45.14
CA TYR A 300 15.21 -26.90 46.01
C TYR A 300 14.02 -27.48 46.80
N THR A 301 13.25 -26.62 47.46
CA THR A 301 12.08 -27.04 48.27
C THR A 301 10.97 -27.58 47.42
N TYR A 302 10.76 -27.04 46.21
CA TYR A 302 9.81 -27.54 45.22
C TYR A 302 10.19 -28.95 44.78
N GLY A 303 11.47 -29.21 44.49
CA GLY A 303 11.97 -30.52 44.12
C GLY A 303 11.73 -31.56 45.23
N LEU A 304 12.03 -31.18 46.48
CA LEU A 304 11.75 -32.04 47.62
C LEU A 304 10.28 -32.36 47.82
N SER A 305 9.38 -31.40 47.56
CA SER A 305 7.92 -31.60 47.65
C SER A 305 7.37 -32.53 46.60
N LEU A 306 7.94 -32.51 45.38
CA LEU A 306 7.50 -33.33 44.26
C LEU A 306 8.10 -34.75 44.26
N TYR A 307 9.37 -34.87 44.62
CA TYR A 307 10.16 -36.09 44.45
C TYR A 307 10.59 -36.76 45.77
N GLY A 308 10.22 -36.17 46.87
CA GLY A 308 10.42 -36.71 48.24
C GLY A 308 11.88 -36.75 48.72
N ASN A 309 12.81 -37.28 47.94
CA ASN A 309 14.20 -37.45 48.28
C ASN A 309 15.18 -36.87 47.27
N MET A 310 14.72 -36.19 46.23
CA MET A 310 15.55 -35.64 45.16
C MET A 310 15.32 -34.14 45.02
N PRO A 311 16.15 -33.30 45.69
CA PRO A 311 16.04 -31.86 45.48
C PRO A 311 16.53 -31.47 44.11
N LEU A 312 15.83 -30.48 43.52
CA LEU A 312 16.33 -29.82 42.30
C LEU A 312 17.30 -28.72 42.72
N VAL A 313 18.53 -28.78 42.23
CA VAL A 313 19.56 -27.79 42.54
C VAL A 313 19.82 -26.95 41.29
N GLU A 314 19.50 -25.67 41.36
CA GLU A 314 19.75 -24.69 40.33
C GLU A 314 20.50 -23.49 40.93
N PRO A 315 21.47 -22.88 40.26
CA PRO A 315 22.16 -21.69 40.76
C PRO A 315 21.14 -20.53 40.98
N LEU A 316 21.39 -19.72 41.98
CA LEU A 316 20.54 -18.56 42.27
C LEU A 316 20.74 -17.47 41.22
N GLU A 317 19.66 -17.09 40.53
CA GLU A 317 19.65 -16.03 39.52
C GLU A 317 19.13 -14.72 40.18
N TYR A 318 19.96 -13.68 40.10
CA TYR A 318 19.56 -12.32 40.49
C TYR A 318 19.09 -11.54 39.26
N LYS A 319 17.89 -10.98 39.33
CA LYS A 319 17.31 -10.08 38.33
C LYS A 319 17.69 -8.62 38.55
#